data_a6855a0ac7361f0446d798dc6341e40a
#
_entry.id   a6855a0ac7361f0446d798dc6341e40a
#
_cell.length_a   1.000
_cell.length_b   1.000
_cell.length_c   1.000
_cell.angle_alpha   90.00
_cell.angle_beta   90.00
_cell.angle_gamma   90.00
#
_symmetry.space_group_name_H-M   'P 1'
#
loop_
_entity.id
_entity.type
_entity.pdbx_description
1 polymer ?
#
loop_
_entity_poly.entity_id
_entity_poly.type
_entity_poly.pdbx_seq_one_letter_code
_entity_poly.pdbx_strand_id
1 'polypeptide(L)'
;MATTTRQPPSRSREHPSPRPAARWWAAIRQSLDRPLMSYQLVIGVSALLLGLGLVMVLSASSVLSYEQYGSSYYIFGKQAMWAAIGIPLAWLTSRTSVRVMRWFAYPALLGSIALIGLTYLPGVGVEVNGNQNWLSFGGPVTIQPSEIAKLAIILWAADLYARKEKLLDDWKHLLIPMVPATGLVVALVVGQRDVGTALVLFAIILGMLWVVGAPARLFVGAMLLLAALGAYLASSDTERIERLTTFVDPFSDLRGEGWQAAHGFFALATGQFWGVGLGASRQKWGSLPEAHTDFIFAVIGEETGL
;
A
#
# COMPACT_ATOMS: atom_id res chain seq x y z
N MET A 1 39.07 -69.99 39.05
CA MET A 1 39.40 -69.34 37.77
C MET A 1 38.22 -68.42 37.37
N ALA A 2 38.35 -67.10 37.55
CA ALA A 2 37.32 -66.13 37.22
C ALA A 2 37.75 -65.40 35.95
N THR A 3 37.04 -65.64 34.91
CA THR A 3 37.24 -64.99 33.57
C THR A 3 36.59 -63.61 33.54
N THR A 4 37.40 -62.57 33.60
CA THR A 4 37.00 -61.17 33.50
C THR A 4 36.79 -60.85 32.01
N THR A 5 35.54 -60.74 31.59
CA THR A 5 35.16 -60.25 30.25
C THR A 5 35.33 -58.71 30.21
N ARG A 6 36.34 -58.22 29.48
CA ARG A 6 36.51 -56.78 29.19
C ARG A 6 35.49 -56.37 28.13
N GLN A 7 34.58 -55.44 28.50
CA GLN A 7 33.73 -54.74 27.52
C GLN A 7 34.60 -53.80 26.65
N PRO A 8 34.37 -53.74 25.35
CA PRO A 8 35.07 -52.79 24.48
C PRO A 8 34.57 -51.33 24.75
N PRO A 9 35.43 -50.31 24.61
CA PRO A 9 35.06 -48.94 24.84
C PRO A 9 34.02 -48.50 23.84
N SER A 10 32.94 -47.89 24.33
CA SER A 10 31.88 -47.29 23.55
C SER A 10 32.46 -46.10 22.71
N ARG A 11 32.51 -46.26 21.40
CA ARG A 11 32.83 -45.17 20.49
C ARG A 11 31.77 -44.10 20.63
N SER A 12 32.13 -42.99 21.28
CA SER A 12 31.36 -41.75 21.24
C SER A 12 31.20 -41.34 19.77
N ARG A 13 29.94 -41.37 19.28
CA ARG A 13 29.58 -40.82 17.96
C ARG A 13 29.80 -39.31 18.05
N GLU A 14 30.91 -38.82 17.48
CA GLU A 14 31.12 -37.42 17.23
C GLU A 14 30.00 -36.96 16.26
N HIS A 15 29.02 -36.19 16.77
CA HIS A 15 28.07 -35.51 15.93
C HIS A 15 28.82 -34.48 15.09
N PRO A 16 28.75 -34.54 13.74
CA PRO A 16 29.42 -33.55 12.91
C PRO A 16 28.94 -32.15 13.29
N SER A 17 29.88 -31.26 13.56
CA SER A 17 29.57 -29.86 13.88
C SER A 17 28.74 -29.24 12.73
N PRO A 18 27.61 -28.59 13.02
CA PRO A 18 26.75 -28.03 11.97
C PRO A 18 27.55 -27.00 11.13
N ARG A 19 27.37 -27.08 9.81
CA ARG A 19 28.03 -26.20 8.83
C ARG A 19 27.85 -24.73 9.22
N PRO A 20 28.84 -23.83 9.00
CA PRO A 20 28.78 -22.43 9.43
C PRO A 20 27.50 -21.69 8.95
N ALA A 21 27.00 -22.00 7.76
CA ALA A 21 25.73 -21.49 7.26
C ALA A 21 24.52 -21.94 8.11
N ALA A 22 24.50 -23.20 8.58
CA ALA A 22 23.42 -23.71 9.43
C ALA A 22 23.42 -23.05 10.81
N ARG A 23 24.59 -22.71 11.35
CA ARG A 23 24.72 -21.95 12.62
C ARG A 23 24.19 -20.52 12.47
N TRP A 24 24.49 -19.89 11.35
CA TRP A 24 24.02 -18.53 11.07
C TRP A 24 22.48 -18.49 10.93
N TRP A 25 21.90 -19.42 10.17
CA TRP A 25 20.45 -19.57 10.05
C TRP A 25 19.76 -19.89 11.39
N ALA A 26 20.38 -20.74 12.22
CA ALA A 26 19.87 -21.05 13.56
C ALA A 26 19.91 -19.82 14.47
N ALA A 27 20.98 -19.03 14.42
CA ALA A 27 21.11 -17.79 15.18
C ALA A 27 20.07 -16.74 14.77
N ILE A 28 19.81 -16.59 13.45
CA ILE A 28 18.75 -15.71 12.95
C ILE A 28 17.38 -16.17 13.45
N ARG A 29 17.04 -17.46 13.30
CA ARG A 29 15.77 -18.01 13.80
C ARG A 29 15.61 -17.77 15.29
N GLN A 30 16.63 -18.07 16.08
CA GLN A 30 16.60 -17.84 17.54
C GLN A 30 16.45 -16.35 17.90
N SER A 31 16.97 -15.44 17.08
CA SER A 31 16.76 -14.00 17.25
C SER A 31 15.33 -13.59 16.87
N LEU A 32 14.77 -14.17 15.83
CA LEU A 32 13.38 -13.92 15.38
C LEU A 32 12.33 -14.48 16.36
N ASP A 33 12.65 -15.54 17.09
CA ASP A 33 11.76 -16.15 18.08
C ASP A 33 11.66 -15.36 19.39
N ARG A 34 12.41 -14.25 19.54
CA ARG A 34 12.31 -13.39 20.73
C ARG A 34 10.96 -12.64 20.71
N PRO A 35 10.23 -12.58 21.84
CA PRO A 35 8.86 -12.07 21.90
C PRO A 35 8.69 -10.61 21.47
N LEU A 36 9.74 -9.79 21.52
CA LEU A 36 9.72 -8.39 21.09
C LEU A 36 10.36 -8.15 19.72
N MET A 37 10.90 -9.17 19.07
CA MET A 37 11.67 -9.00 17.83
C MET A 37 10.79 -8.53 16.67
N SER A 38 9.59 -9.10 16.51
CA SER A 38 8.63 -8.67 15.49
C SER A 38 8.24 -7.19 15.66
N TYR A 39 8.02 -6.76 16.90
CA TYR A 39 7.72 -5.37 17.22
C TYR A 39 8.88 -4.43 16.87
N GLN A 40 10.10 -4.79 17.26
CA GLN A 40 11.31 -4.01 16.97
C GLN A 40 11.60 -3.94 15.48
N LEU A 41 11.40 -5.04 14.73
CA LEU A 41 11.56 -5.08 13.28
C LEU A 41 10.54 -4.14 12.59
N VAL A 42 9.27 -4.23 12.95
CA VAL A 42 8.23 -3.37 12.36
C VAL A 42 8.55 -1.89 12.60
N ILE A 43 8.89 -1.51 13.83
CA ILE A 43 9.24 -0.12 14.15
C ILE A 43 10.53 0.30 13.43
N GLY A 44 11.57 -0.54 13.48
CA GLY A 44 12.86 -0.23 12.86
C GLY A 44 12.76 -0.05 11.35
N VAL A 45 12.09 -0.98 10.66
CA VAL A 45 11.86 -0.89 9.21
C VAL A 45 10.97 0.32 8.86
N SER A 46 9.90 0.56 9.65
CA SER A 46 9.03 1.72 9.42
C SER A 46 9.78 3.05 9.62
N ALA A 47 10.62 3.15 10.64
CA ALA A 47 11.43 4.34 10.89
C ALA A 47 12.48 4.56 9.78
N LEU A 48 13.13 3.48 9.32
CA LEU A 48 14.08 3.54 8.22
C LEU A 48 13.41 3.99 6.92
N LEU A 49 12.26 3.38 6.56
CA LEU A 49 11.51 3.74 5.37
C LEU A 49 10.97 5.18 5.44
N LEU A 50 10.52 5.62 6.61
CA LEU A 50 10.07 7.00 6.81
C LEU A 50 11.24 7.98 6.65
N GLY A 51 12.39 7.69 7.26
CA GLY A 51 13.60 8.51 7.13
C GLY A 51 14.09 8.59 5.68
N LEU A 52 14.20 7.44 5.01
CA LEU A 52 14.54 7.38 3.58
C LEU A 52 13.51 8.16 2.74
N GLY A 53 12.21 7.95 2.99
CA GLY A 53 11.15 8.64 2.28
C GLY A 53 11.23 10.16 2.42
N LEU A 54 11.49 10.68 3.64
CA LEU A 54 11.66 12.12 3.85
C LEU A 54 12.85 12.69 3.10
N VAL A 55 14.00 12.01 3.13
CA VAL A 55 15.20 12.43 2.39
C VAL A 55 14.92 12.43 0.89
N MET A 56 14.28 11.38 0.38
CA MET A 56 14.01 11.25 -1.05
C MET A 56 12.92 12.19 -1.54
N VAL A 57 11.89 12.48 -0.72
CA VAL A 57 10.90 13.52 -1.05
C VAL A 57 11.59 14.89 -1.15
N LEU A 58 12.49 15.21 -0.23
CA LEU A 58 13.26 16.46 -0.30
C LEU A 58 14.07 16.52 -1.59
N SER A 59 14.79 15.44 -1.93
CA SER A 59 15.58 15.39 -3.17
C SER A 59 14.72 15.53 -4.43
N ALA A 60 13.69 14.69 -4.55
CA ALA A 60 12.86 14.60 -5.74
C ALA A 60 11.96 15.84 -5.95
N SER A 61 11.50 16.48 -4.86
CA SER A 61 10.59 17.62 -4.96
C SER A 61 11.27 18.99 -5.00
N SER A 62 12.57 19.07 -4.72
CA SER A 62 13.25 20.35 -4.50
C SER A 62 13.15 21.33 -5.66
N VAL A 63 13.28 20.85 -6.90
CA VAL A 63 13.19 21.67 -8.12
C VAL A 63 11.74 22.11 -8.37
N LEU A 64 10.83 21.16 -8.43
CA LEU A 64 9.40 21.43 -8.63
C LEU A 64 8.84 22.38 -7.56
N SER A 65 9.23 22.17 -6.30
CA SER A 65 8.83 23.01 -5.18
C SER A 65 9.33 24.44 -5.33
N TYR A 66 10.55 24.64 -5.83
CA TYR A 66 11.07 25.98 -6.07
C TYR A 66 10.34 26.66 -7.25
N GLU A 67 10.09 25.94 -8.34
CA GLU A 67 9.39 26.46 -9.50
C GLU A 67 7.96 26.90 -9.19
N GLN A 68 7.22 26.09 -8.42
CA GLN A 68 5.80 26.33 -8.14
C GLN A 68 5.56 27.29 -6.95
N TYR A 69 6.42 27.23 -5.93
CA TYR A 69 6.18 27.91 -4.65
C TYR A 69 7.29 28.89 -4.25
N GLY A 70 8.36 29.02 -5.06
CA GLY A 70 9.49 29.89 -4.73
C GLY A 70 10.38 29.37 -3.60
N SER A 71 10.14 28.15 -3.09
CA SER A 71 10.91 27.53 -2.01
C SER A 71 11.11 26.05 -2.27
N SER A 72 12.33 25.56 -2.26
CA SER A 72 12.66 24.14 -2.42
C SER A 72 12.15 23.24 -1.29
N TYR A 73 11.74 23.82 -0.16
CA TYR A 73 11.34 23.09 1.04
C TYR A 73 9.82 23.01 1.25
N TYR A 74 9.01 23.63 0.41
CA TYR A 74 7.56 23.71 0.65
C TYR A 74 6.86 22.33 0.61
N ILE A 75 7.13 21.53 -0.42
CA ILE A 75 6.55 20.18 -0.55
C ILE A 75 7.08 19.27 0.55
N PHE A 76 8.40 19.29 0.80
CA PHE A 76 9.01 18.57 1.90
C PHE A 76 8.42 18.97 3.26
N GLY A 77 8.21 20.25 3.50
CA GLY A 77 7.61 20.74 4.75
C GLY A 77 6.20 20.20 4.99
N LYS A 78 5.37 20.09 3.95
CA LYS A 78 4.07 19.41 4.03
C LYS A 78 4.22 17.93 4.41
N GLN A 79 5.14 17.23 3.77
CA GLN A 79 5.39 15.82 4.06
C GLN A 79 5.90 15.62 5.50
N ALA A 80 6.85 16.43 5.94
CA ALA A 80 7.37 16.39 7.30
C ALA A 80 6.30 16.71 8.35
N MET A 81 5.42 17.66 8.07
CA MET A 81 4.28 17.98 8.93
C MET A 81 3.35 16.76 9.08
N TRP A 82 2.98 16.12 7.97
CA TRP A 82 2.13 14.94 8.02
C TRP A 82 2.81 13.76 8.72
N ALA A 83 4.12 13.58 8.55
CA ALA A 83 4.89 12.59 9.28
C ALA A 83 4.90 12.89 10.80
N ALA A 84 5.09 14.16 11.18
CA ALA A 84 5.08 14.59 12.57
C ALA A 84 3.70 14.39 13.25
N ILE A 85 2.61 14.48 12.50
CA ILE A 85 1.25 14.17 12.98
C ILE A 85 1.03 12.65 12.99
N GLY A 86 1.50 11.94 11.96
CA GLY A 86 1.27 10.52 11.78
C GLY A 86 1.97 9.65 12.85
N ILE A 87 3.19 10.02 13.28
CA ILE A 87 3.94 9.26 14.29
C ILE A 87 3.18 9.19 15.64
N PRO A 88 2.75 10.32 16.26
CA PRO A 88 1.94 10.28 17.48
C PRO A 88 0.62 9.54 17.29
N LEU A 89 -0.03 9.70 16.12
CA LEU A 89 -1.28 9.02 15.83
C LEU A 89 -1.09 7.50 15.73
N ALA A 90 -0.03 7.04 15.07
CA ALA A 90 0.33 5.63 15.00
C ALA A 90 0.61 5.05 16.40
N TRP A 91 1.35 5.80 17.23
CA TRP A 91 1.61 5.41 18.62
C TRP A 91 0.31 5.33 19.43
N LEU A 92 -0.58 6.32 19.34
CA LEU A 92 -1.88 6.31 20.00
C LEU A 92 -2.73 5.13 19.56
N THR A 93 -2.80 4.88 18.26
CA THR A 93 -3.54 3.75 17.67
C THR A 93 -2.98 2.40 18.16
N SER A 94 -1.67 2.27 18.28
CA SER A 94 -1.03 1.05 18.80
C SER A 94 -1.40 0.74 20.28
N ARG A 95 -1.81 1.76 21.03
CA ARG A 95 -2.28 1.63 22.42
C ARG A 95 -3.80 1.44 22.55
N THR A 96 -4.52 1.57 21.44
CA THR A 96 -5.99 1.50 21.45
C THR A 96 -6.45 0.05 21.63
N SER A 97 -7.37 -0.17 22.56
CA SER A 97 -7.92 -1.49 22.79
C SER A 97 -8.85 -1.92 21.66
N VAL A 98 -8.90 -3.23 21.38
CA VAL A 98 -9.83 -3.80 20.36
C VAL A 98 -11.28 -3.40 20.61
N ARG A 99 -11.68 -3.23 21.89
CA ARG A 99 -13.05 -2.79 22.24
C ARG A 99 -13.35 -1.39 21.68
N VAL A 100 -12.41 -0.47 21.79
CA VAL A 100 -12.56 0.90 21.25
C VAL A 100 -12.60 0.87 19.72
N MET A 101 -11.74 0.10 19.07
CA MET A 101 -11.75 -0.07 17.62
C MET A 101 -13.11 -0.60 17.12
N ARG A 102 -13.66 -1.60 17.81
CA ARG A 102 -15.00 -2.14 17.51
C ARG A 102 -16.11 -1.12 17.69
N TRP A 103 -16.02 -0.26 18.71
CA TRP A 103 -16.99 0.80 18.95
C TRP A 103 -16.98 1.84 17.83
N PHE A 104 -15.78 2.19 17.31
CA PHE A 104 -15.65 3.13 16.21
C PHE A 104 -15.98 2.54 14.83
N ALA A 105 -16.05 1.23 14.67
CA ALA A 105 -16.20 0.56 13.38
C ALA A 105 -17.45 1.03 12.58
N TYR A 106 -18.61 1.05 13.22
CA TYR A 106 -19.88 1.48 12.58
C TYR A 106 -19.94 3.00 12.36
N PRO A 107 -19.62 3.87 13.35
CA PRO A 107 -19.57 5.29 13.12
C PRO A 107 -18.56 5.71 12.05
N ALA A 108 -17.41 5.05 11.96
CA ALA A 108 -16.41 5.31 10.94
C ALA A 108 -16.92 4.98 9.53
N LEU A 109 -17.60 3.83 9.37
CA LEU A 109 -18.19 3.47 8.08
C LEU A 109 -19.28 4.46 7.66
N LEU A 110 -20.23 4.77 8.54
CA LEU A 110 -21.30 5.72 8.24
C LEU A 110 -20.75 7.13 7.98
N GLY A 111 -19.79 7.56 8.80
CA GLY A 111 -19.10 8.84 8.60
C GLY A 111 -18.35 8.92 7.28
N SER A 112 -17.65 7.84 6.89
CA SER A 112 -16.95 7.80 5.60
C SER A 112 -17.90 7.86 4.40
N ILE A 113 -19.05 7.15 4.47
CA ILE A 113 -20.10 7.23 3.44
C ILE A 113 -20.64 8.66 3.35
N ALA A 114 -20.94 9.31 4.48
CA ALA A 114 -21.39 10.69 4.52
C ALA A 114 -20.34 11.66 3.93
N LEU A 115 -19.07 11.50 4.30
CA LEU A 115 -17.97 12.32 3.75
C LEU A 115 -17.80 12.12 2.24
N ILE A 116 -17.91 10.89 1.73
CA ILE A 116 -17.92 10.63 0.28
C ILE A 116 -19.13 11.32 -0.36
N GLY A 117 -20.31 11.24 0.25
CA GLY A 117 -21.49 11.96 -0.23
C GLY A 117 -21.32 13.47 -0.30
N LEU A 118 -20.58 14.07 0.67
CA LEU A 118 -20.30 15.51 0.68
C LEU A 118 -19.43 15.97 -0.50
N THR A 119 -18.61 15.12 -1.10
CA THR A 119 -17.81 15.51 -2.27
C THR A 119 -18.66 15.82 -3.51
N TYR A 120 -19.90 15.34 -3.57
CA TYR A 120 -20.84 15.64 -4.66
C TYR A 120 -21.50 17.01 -4.51
N LEU A 121 -21.37 17.65 -3.33
CA LEU A 121 -21.96 18.97 -3.11
C LEU A 121 -21.09 20.06 -3.75
N PRO A 122 -21.68 20.98 -4.52
CA PRO A 122 -20.96 22.11 -5.09
C PRO A 122 -20.41 23.02 -3.97
N GLY A 123 -19.16 23.45 -4.13
CA GLY A 123 -18.47 24.31 -3.18
C GLY A 123 -17.76 23.61 -2.02
N VAL A 124 -17.95 22.30 -1.83
CA VAL A 124 -17.28 21.47 -0.81
C VAL A 124 -16.34 20.45 -1.48
N GLY A 125 -16.83 19.80 -2.52
CA GLY A 125 -16.06 18.90 -3.34
C GLY A 125 -15.10 19.66 -4.27
N VAL A 126 -13.84 19.20 -4.32
CA VAL A 126 -12.80 19.74 -5.20
C VAL A 126 -12.43 18.69 -6.23
N GLU A 127 -12.40 19.11 -7.48
CA GLU A 127 -11.95 18.29 -8.59
C GLU A 127 -10.42 18.38 -8.73
N VAL A 128 -9.78 17.21 -8.75
CA VAL A 128 -8.33 17.08 -8.96
C VAL A 128 -8.12 16.05 -10.08
N ASN A 129 -7.43 16.42 -11.13
CA ASN A 129 -7.15 15.55 -12.28
C ASN A 129 -8.40 14.88 -12.90
N GLY A 130 -9.53 15.61 -12.94
CA GLY A 130 -10.79 15.10 -13.50
C GLY A 130 -11.63 14.24 -12.52
N ASN A 131 -11.16 14.05 -11.28
CA ASN A 131 -11.85 13.27 -10.25
C ASN A 131 -12.37 14.18 -9.13
N GLN A 132 -13.66 14.13 -8.82
CA GLN A 132 -14.28 14.91 -7.75
C GLN A 132 -14.26 14.14 -6.41
N ASN A 133 -13.05 13.83 -5.92
CA ASN A 133 -12.84 12.91 -4.79
C ASN A 133 -12.16 13.56 -3.56
N TRP A 134 -11.97 14.89 -3.56
CA TRP A 134 -11.39 15.65 -2.46
C TRP A 134 -12.40 16.58 -1.79
N LEU A 135 -12.26 16.76 -0.49
CA LEU A 135 -12.98 17.77 0.29
C LEU A 135 -12.05 18.92 0.67
N SER A 136 -12.50 20.16 0.47
CA SER A 136 -11.85 21.36 0.98
C SER A 136 -12.81 22.14 1.86
N PHE A 137 -12.36 22.49 3.04
CA PHE A 137 -13.12 23.29 4.00
C PHE A 137 -12.62 24.74 4.07
N GLY A 138 -12.08 25.26 2.94
CA GLY A 138 -11.60 26.65 2.86
C GLY A 138 -10.21 26.89 3.40
N GLY A 139 -9.41 25.83 3.64
CA GLY A 139 -8.02 25.90 4.11
C GLY A 139 -7.02 25.25 3.16
N PRO A 140 -5.73 25.25 3.52
CA PRO A 140 -4.67 24.64 2.72
C PRO A 140 -4.68 23.10 2.78
N VAL A 141 -5.57 22.52 3.58
CA VAL A 141 -5.69 21.07 3.80
C VAL A 141 -6.91 20.56 3.05
N THR A 142 -6.67 19.59 2.17
CA THR A 142 -7.71 18.81 1.51
C THR A 142 -7.68 17.38 2.05
N ILE A 143 -8.84 16.76 2.16
CA ILE A 143 -9.00 15.39 2.66
C ILE A 143 -9.68 14.54 1.57
N GLN A 144 -9.15 13.35 1.35
CA GLN A 144 -9.78 12.37 0.47
C GLN A 144 -10.60 11.38 1.31
N PRO A 145 -11.94 11.44 1.30
CA PRO A 145 -12.77 10.60 2.15
C PRO A 145 -12.64 9.10 1.90
N SER A 146 -12.29 8.70 0.71
CA SER A 146 -12.08 7.30 0.35
C SER A 146 -10.90 6.65 1.10
N GLU A 147 -9.89 7.44 1.54
CA GLU A 147 -8.82 6.95 2.41
C GLU A 147 -9.36 6.53 3.78
N ILE A 148 -10.27 7.33 4.33
CA ILE A 148 -10.96 7.00 5.59
C ILE A 148 -11.87 5.79 5.39
N ALA A 149 -12.56 5.70 4.26
CA ALA A 149 -13.45 4.60 3.95
C ALA A 149 -12.72 3.25 3.85
N LYS A 150 -11.51 3.20 3.29
CA LYS A 150 -10.68 1.98 3.25
C LYS A 150 -10.47 1.41 4.66
N LEU A 151 -10.02 2.25 5.58
CA LEU A 151 -9.82 1.84 6.98
C LEU A 151 -11.14 1.48 7.68
N ALA A 152 -12.19 2.26 7.46
CA ALA A 152 -13.50 2.05 8.05
C ALA A 152 -14.11 0.71 7.61
N ILE A 153 -14.00 0.35 6.33
CA ILE A 153 -14.45 -0.94 5.79
C ILE A 153 -13.71 -2.10 6.46
N ILE A 154 -12.38 -2.00 6.60
CA ILE A 154 -11.58 -3.05 7.25
C ILE A 154 -12.02 -3.26 8.70
N LEU A 155 -12.13 -2.18 9.47
CA LEU A 155 -12.54 -2.24 10.89
C LEU A 155 -13.96 -2.80 11.04
N TRP A 156 -14.90 -2.30 10.21
CA TRP A 156 -16.29 -2.72 10.26
C TRP A 156 -16.47 -4.19 9.83
N ALA A 157 -15.82 -4.60 8.73
CA ALA A 157 -15.90 -5.97 8.26
C ALA A 157 -15.27 -6.96 9.25
N ALA A 158 -14.14 -6.59 9.87
CA ALA A 158 -13.50 -7.40 10.91
C ALA A 158 -14.43 -7.60 12.12
N ASP A 159 -15.10 -6.53 12.61
CA ASP A 159 -16.07 -6.65 13.71
C ASP A 159 -17.31 -7.46 13.29
N LEU A 160 -17.82 -7.24 12.08
CA LEU A 160 -18.96 -7.96 11.53
C LEU A 160 -18.70 -9.47 11.49
N TYR A 161 -17.57 -9.88 10.93
CA TYR A 161 -17.21 -11.29 10.80
C TYR A 161 -16.85 -11.93 12.15
N ALA A 162 -16.18 -11.21 13.04
CA ALA A 162 -15.95 -11.70 14.39
C ALA A 162 -17.23 -11.98 15.18
N ARG A 163 -18.31 -11.20 14.94
CA ARG A 163 -19.63 -11.46 15.56
C ARG A 163 -20.38 -12.61 14.92
N LYS A 164 -20.14 -12.88 13.63
CA LYS A 164 -20.81 -13.91 12.85
C LYS A 164 -19.99 -15.19 12.65
N GLU A 165 -18.89 -15.38 13.37
CA GLU A 165 -17.91 -16.46 13.18
C GLU A 165 -18.57 -17.84 13.01
N LYS A 166 -19.59 -18.14 13.82
CA LYS A 166 -20.32 -19.42 13.79
C LYS A 166 -21.31 -19.58 12.61
N LEU A 167 -21.56 -18.51 11.86
CA LEU A 167 -22.53 -18.47 10.77
C LEU A 167 -21.87 -18.30 9.39
N LEU A 168 -20.54 -18.28 9.34
CA LEU A 168 -19.78 -17.97 8.12
C LEU A 168 -19.80 -19.11 7.09
N ASP A 169 -20.21 -20.32 7.48
CA ASP A 169 -20.43 -21.44 6.55
C ASP A 169 -21.61 -21.19 5.61
N ASP A 170 -22.56 -20.33 6.00
CA ASP A 170 -23.67 -19.91 5.15
C ASP A 170 -23.26 -18.67 4.34
N TRP A 171 -23.24 -18.80 3.01
CA TRP A 171 -22.92 -17.73 2.07
C TRP A 171 -23.76 -16.45 2.28
N LYS A 172 -24.99 -16.56 2.77
CA LYS A 172 -25.84 -15.40 3.06
C LYS A 172 -25.26 -14.57 4.19
N HIS A 173 -24.77 -15.20 5.25
CA HIS A 173 -24.15 -14.54 6.39
C HIS A 173 -22.75 -14.01 6.05
N LEU A 174 -22.07 -14.62 5.07
CA LEU A 174 -20.79 -14.20 4.56
C LEU A 174 -20.92 -12.94 3.69
N LEU A 175 -21.88 -12.91 2.76
CA LEU A 175 -22.01 -11.83 1.78
C LEU A 175 -22.95 -10.71 2.23
N ILE A 176 -23.98 -11.03 3.01
CA ILE A 176 -24.93 -10.04 3.54
C ILE A 176 -24.59 -9.78 5.02
N PRO A 177 -24.30 -8.55 5.45
CA PRO A 177 -24.41 -7.25 4.78
C PRO A 177 -23.12 -6.74 4.13
N MET A 178 -22.04 -7.52 4.05
CA MET A 178 -20.74 -7.07 3.55
C MET A 178 -20.85 -6.46 2.15
N VAL A 179 -21.38 -7.22 1.18
CA VAL A 179 -21.44 -6.79 -0.22
C VAL A 179 -22.34 -5.55 -0.43
N PRO A 180 -23.55 -5.45 0.15
CA PRO A 180 -24.37 -4.25 -0.01
C PRO A 180 -23.72 -2.99 0.55
N ALA A 181 -23.15 -3.07 1.75
CA ALA A 181 -22.53 -1.89 2.39
C ALA A 181 -21.27 -1.43 1.67
N THR A 182 -20.39 -2.37 1.33
CA THR A 182 -19.15 -2.04 0.60
C THR A 182 -19.41 -1.72 -0.86
N GLY A 183 -20.40 -2.37 -1.47
CA GLY A 183 -20.87 -2.07 -2.83
C GLY A 183 -21.39 -0.65 -2.97
N LEU A 184 -22.09 -0.14 -1.95
CA LEU A 184 -22.51 1.27 -1.90
C LEU A 184 -21.29 2.21 -1.90
N VAL A 185 -20.27 1.93 -1.07
CA VAL A 185 -19.05 2.74 -1.02
C VAL A 185 -18.33 2.71 -2.36
N VAL A 186 -18.16 1.52 -2.95
CA VAL A 186 -17.54 1.36 -4.28
C VAL A 186 -18.32 2.12 -5.35
N ALA A 187 -19.65 2.01 -5.36
CA ALA A 187 -20.50 2.72 -6.33
C ALA A 187 -20.35 4.25 -6.21
N LEU A 188 -20.30 4.77 -4.99
CA LEU A 188 -20.04 6.19 -4.75
C LEU A 188 -18.67 6.61 -5.26
N VAL A 189 -17.62 5.83 -4.99
CA VAL A 189 -16.25 6.14 -5.46
C VAL A 189 -16.13 6.06 -6.98
N VAL A 190 -16.77 5.08 -7.62
CA VAL A 190 -16.84 5.00 -9.09
C VAL A 190 -17.58 6.21 -9.67
N GLY A 191 -18.65 6.67 -9.01
CA GLY A 191 -19.38 7.89 -9.38
C GLY A 191 -18.53 9.16 -9.33
N GLN A 192 -17.48 9.20 -8.49
CA GLN A 192 -16.47 10.26 -8.46
C GLN A 192 -15.45 10.18 -9.61
N ARG A 193 -15.56 9.20 -10.50
CA ARG A 193 -14.61 8.83 -11.55
C ARG A 193 -13.28 8.28 -11.06
N ASP A 194 -13.17 7.93 -9.76
CA ASP A 194 -11.96 7.39 -9.14
C ASP A 194 -11.94 5.85 -9.23
N VAL A 195 -11.67 5.35 -10.44
CA VAL A 195 -11.60 3.90 -10.70
C VAL A 195 -10.43 3.26 -9.97
N GLY A 196 -9.31 3.97 -9.81
CA GLY A 196 -8.13 3.46 -9.10
C GLY A 196 -8.44 3.12 -7.65
N THR A 197 -9.04 4.05 -6.92
CA THR A 197 -9.46 3.82 -5.52
C THR A 197 -10.56 2.75 -5.43
N ALA A 198 -11.49 2.68 -6.40
CA ALA A 198 -12.50 1.64 -6.44
C ALA A 198 -11.89 0.23 -6.55
N LEU A 199 -10.84 0.05 -7.36
CA LEU A 199 -10.10 -1.22 -7.46
C LEU A 199 -9.40 -1.59 -6.14
N VAL A 200 -8.82 -0.61 -5.45
CA VAL A 200 -8.21 -0.83 -4.13
C VAL A 200 -9.27 -1.26 -3.10
N LEU A 201 -10.42 -0.60 -3.07
CA LEU A 201 -11.54 -1.00 -2.21
C LEU A 201 -12.01 -2.43 -2.53
N PHE A 202 -12.11 -2.77 -3.81
CA PHE A 202 -12.46 -4.12 -4.23
C PHE A 202 -11.42 -5.15 -3.77
N ALA A 203 -10.13 -4.85 -3.88
CA ALA A 203 -9.07 -5.71 -3.38
C ALA A 203 -9.13 -5.89 -1.85
N ILE A 204 -9.46 -4.84 -1.09
CA ILE A 204 -9.71 -4.91 0.36
C ILE A 204 -10.87 -5.86 0.67
N ILE A 205 -11.99 -5.75 -0.05
CA ILE A 205 -13.15 -6.62 0.12
C ILE A 205 -12.79 -8.08 -0.12
N LEU A 206 -12.08 -8.36 -1.21
CA LEU A 206 -11.59 -9.71 -1.50
C LEU A 206 -10.63 -10.21 -0.44
N GLY A 207 -9.70 -9.37 0.03
CA GLY A 207 -8.78 -9.70 1.12
C GLY A 207 -9.51 -10.07 2.41
N MET A 208 -10.55 -9.32 2.79
CA MET A 208 -11.38 -9.61 3.96
C MET A 208 -12.13 -10.94 3.80
N LEU A 209 -12.70 -11.21 2.63
CA LEU A 209 -13.36 -12.49 2.31
C LEU A 209 -12.36 -13.65 2.35
N TRP A 210 -11.13 -13.44 1.89
CA TRP A 210 -10.07 -14.45 1.94
C TRP A 210 -9.71 -14.82 3.38
N VAL A 211 -9.49 -13.84 4.24
CA VAL A 211 -9.14 -14.04 5.66
C VAL A 211 -10.22 -14.83 6.40
N VAL A 212 -11.48 -14.62 6.04
CA VAL A 212 -12.64 -15.31 6.64
C VAL A 212 -12.84 -16.73 6.08
N GLY A 213 -12.10 -17.12 5.05
CA GLY A 213 -12.18 -18.46 4.45
C GLY A 213 -13.28 -18.60 3.39
N ALA A 214 -13.65 -17.52 2.71
CA ALA A 214 -14.62 -17.58 1.61
C ALA A 214 -14.19 -18.58 0.52
N PRO A 215 -15.14 -19.32 -0.10
CA PRO A 215 -14.80 -20.35 -1.07
C PRO A 215 -14.18 -19.76 -2.34
N ALA A 216 -13.17 -20.44 -2.89
CA ALA A 216 -12.39 -20.00 -4.05
C ALA A 216 -13.25 -19.61 -5.27
N ARG A 217 -14.42 -20.22 -5.45
CA ARG A 217 -15.39 -19.89 -6.51
C ARG A 217 -15.83 -18.42 -6.51
N LEU A 218 -15.87 -17.77 -5.34
CA LEU A 218 -16.21 -16.34 -5.24
C LEU A 218 -15.10 -15.47 -5.82
N PHE A 219 -13.84 -15.83 -5.58
CA PHE A 219 -12.69 -15.10 -6.14
C PHE A 219 -12.60 -15.27 -7.65
N VAL A 220 -12.82 -16.50 -8.14
CA VAL A 220 -12.90 -16.75 -9.59
C VAL A 220 -14.02 -15.95 -10.22
N GLY A 221 -15.23 -15.95 -9.62
CA GLY A 221 -16.34 -15.15 -10.10
C GLY A 221 -16.06 -13.66 -10.10
N ALA A 222 -15.44 -13.13 -9.03
CA ALA A 222 -15.03 -11.74 -8.94
C ALA A 222 -13.99 -11.36 -9.98
N MET A 223 -12.98 -12.21 -10.21
CA MET A 223 -11.96 -12.01 -11.25
C MET A 223 -12.55 -12.03 -12.67
N LEU A 224 -13.47 -12.96 -12.94
CA LEU A 224 -14.17 -13.02 -14.22
C LEU A 224 -15.02 -11.77 -14.45
N LEU A 225 -15.71 -11.29 -13.40
CA LEU A 225 -16.49 -10.06 -13.48
C LEU A 225 -15.60 -8.84 -13.78
N LEU A 226 -14.47 -8.71 -13.10
CA LEU A 226 -13.49 -7.64 -13.36
C LEU A 226 -12.91 -7.74 -14.77
N ALA A 227 -12.56 -8.93 -15.22
CA ALA A 227 -12.04 -9.15 -16.56
C ALA A 227 -13.11 -8.80 -17.64
N ALA A 228 -14.36 -9.21 -17.43
CA ALA A 228 -15.46 -8.87 -18.33
C ALA A 228 -15.74 -7.36 -18.36
N LEU A 229 -15.76 -6.70 -17.19
CA LEU A 229 -15.93 -5.25 -17.09
C LEU A 229 -14.76 -4.51 -17.76
N GLY A 230 -13.53 -4.96 -17.51
CA GLY A 230 -12.33 -4.40 -18.15
C GLY A 230 -12.36 -4.55 -19.68
N ALA A 231 -12.73 -5.72 -20.17
CA ALA A 231 -12.90 -5.97 -21.61
C ALA A 231 -14.00 -5.12 -22.22
N TYR A 232 -15.15 -4.96 -21.53
CA TYR A 232 -16.24 -4.10 -21.96
C TYR A 232 -15.79 -2.62 -22.03
N LEU A 233 -15.12 -2.13 -20.98
CA LEU A 233 -14.62 -0.76 -20.95
C LEU A 233 -13.53 -0.51 -22.00
N ALA A 234 -12.64 -1.47 -22.22
CA ALA A 234 -11.63 -1.40 -23.28
C ALA A 234 -12.26 -1.38 -24.68
N SER A 235 -13.31 -2.19 -24.93
CA SER A 235 -13.97 -2.21 -26.23
C SER A 235 -14.78 -0.93 -26.54
N SER A 236 -15.07 -0.12 -25.52
CA SER A 236 -15.92 1.07 -25.66
C SER A 236 -15.15 2.33 -26.03
N ASP A 237 -13.80 2.32 -25.95
CA ASP A 237 -12.98 3.51 -26.12
C ASP A 237 -11.58 3.15 -26.63
N THR A 238 -11.22 3.67 -27.79
CA THR A 238 -9.91 3.45 -28.42
C THR A 238 -8.74 3.99 -27.59
N GLU A 239 -8.92 5.09 -26.86
CA GLU A 239 -7.88 5.66 -25.99
C GLU A 239 -7.53 4.70 -24.84
N ARG A 240 -8.52 3.93 -24.36
CA ARG A 240 -8.26 2.95 -23.28
C ARG A 240 -7.49 1.73 -23.76
N ILE A 241 -7.70 1.31 -25.01
CA ILE A 241 -6.89 0.25 -25.62
C ILE A 241 -5.45 0.73 -25.77
N GLU A 242 -5.25 1.96 -26.19
CA GLU A 242 -3.93 2.58 -26.34
C GLU A 242 -3.19 2.64 -24.99
N ARG A 243 -3.85 3.02 -23.91
CA ARG A 243 -3.30 2.96 -22.54
C ARG A 243 -2.87 1.56 -22.13
N LEU A 244 -3.64 0.52 -22.46
CA LEU A 244 -3.29 -0.87 -22.16
C LEU A 244 -2.08 -1.35 -22.98
N THR A 245 -2.00 -0.98 -24.26
CA THR A 245 -0.85 -1.30 -25.11
C THR A 245 0.41 -0.59 -24.66
N THR A 246 0.31 0.68 -24.29
CA THR A 246 1.40 1.49 -23.76
C THR A 246 1.90 0.99 -22.39
N PHE A 247 1.02 0.39 -21.59
CA PHE A 247 1.43 -0.26 -20.34
C PHE A 247 2.35 -1.48 -20.58
N VAL A 248 2.11 -2.23 -21.65
CA VAL A 248 2.95 -3.39 -22.03
C VAL A 248 4.27 -2.96 -22.66
N ASP A 249 4.24 -1.92 -23.49
CA ASP A 249 5.43 -1.33 -24.13
C ASP A 249 5.42 0.20 -24.03
N PRO A 250 5.94 0.77 -22.92
CA PRO A 250 5.98 2.22 -22.73
C PRO A 250 6.86 2.95 -23.76
N PHE A 251 7.77 2.24 -24.42
CA PHE A 251 8.69 2.86 -25.39
C PHE A 251 8.07 3.06 -26.76
N SER A 252 6.92 2.46 -27.03
CA SER A 252 6.17 2.65 -28.29
C SER A 252 5.61 4.06 -28.43
N ASP A 253 5.30 4.75 -27.32
CA ASP A 253 4.79 6.13 -27.32
C ASP A 253 5.54 7.00 -26.29
N LEU A 254 6.71 7.47 -26.69
CA LEU A 254 7.56 8.33 -25.85
C LEU A 254 7.07 9.78 -25.71
N ARG A 255 5.97 10.17 -26.35
CA ARG A 255 5.42 11.55 -26.31
C ARG A 255 4.04 11.66 -25.70
N GLY A 256 3.34 10.56 -25.56
CA GLY A 256 2.00 10.46 -24.99
C GLY A 256 1.97 9.69 -23.67
N GLU A 257 1.09 8.71 -23.58
CA GLU A 257 0.81 7.93 -22.36
C GLU A 257 2.03 7.13 -21.84
N GLY A 258 2.99 6.78 -22.71
CA GLY A 258 4.23 6.06 -22.33
C GLY A 258 5.32 6.94 -21.75
N TRP A 259 5.23 8.28 -21.89
CA TRP A 259 6.26 9.21 -21.45
C TRP A 259 6.70 8.99 -20.01
N GLN A 260 5.75 8.95 -19.10
CA GLN A 260 6.00 8.84 -17.67
C GLN A 260 6.69 7.53 -17.30
N ALA A 261 6.18 6.39 -17.79
CA ALA A 261 6.78 5.09 -17.52
C ALA A 261 8.17 4.94 -18.17
N ALA A 262 8.36 5.39 -19.41
CA ALA A 262 9.64 5.34 -20.10
C ALA A 262 10.71 6.18 -19.36
N HIS A 263 10.37 7.39 -18.89
CA HIS A 263 11.28 8.22 -18.10
C HIS A 263 11.59 7.63 -16.75
N GLY A 264 10.64 6.88 -16.13
CA GLY A 264 10.89 6.07 -14.95
C GLY A 264 11.95 4.99 -15.20
N PHE A 265 11.87 4.27 -16.33
CA PHE A 265 12.89 3.31 -16.73
C PHE A 265 14.25 3.97 -17.06
N PHE A 266 14.24 5.14 -17.70
CA PHE A 266 15.49 5.88 -17.95
C PHE A 266 16.17 6.31 -16.66
N ALA A 267 15.40 6.70 -15.62
CA ALA A 267 15.95 7.00 -14.30
C ALA A 267 16.66 5.78 -13.72
N LEU A 268 16.00 4.62 -13.68
CA LEU A 268 16.59 3.38 -13.17
C LEU A 268 17.83 2.96 -13.96
N ALA A 269 17.78 3.05 -15.29
CA ALA A 269 18.92 2.72 -16.15
C ALA A 269 20.11 3.67 -15.93
N THR A 270 19.86 4.96 -15.68
CA THR A 270 20.89 5.96 -15.41
C THR A 270 21.60 5.69 -14.06
N GLY A 271 20.85 5.26 -13.05
CA GLY A 271 21.38 4.97 -11.72
C GLY A 271 22.29 3.75 -11.66
N GLN A 272 22.06 2.75 -12.51
CA GLN A 272 22.83 1.50 -12.49
C GLN A 272 22.92 0.88 -11.07
N PHE A 273 24.06 0.29 -10.68
CA PHE A 273 24.26 -0.32 -9.34
C PHE A 273 24.65 0.69 -8.25
N TRP A 274 25.28 1.80 -8.60
CA TRP A 274 25.88 2.70 -7.62
C TRP A 274 25.19 4.04 -7.48
N GLY A 275 24.25 4.34 -8.38
CA GLY A 275 23.57 5.62 -8.44
C GLY A 275 24.45 6.76 -8.94
N VAL A 276 23.81 7.87 -9.29
CA VAL A 276 24.49 9.11 -9.70
C VAL A 276 24.82 10.03 -8.52
N GLY A 277 24.36 9.68 -7.32
CA GLY A 277 24.51 10.45 -6.10
C GLY A 277 23.22 11.13 -5.66
N LEU A 278 23.06 11.30 -4.33
CA LEU A 278 21.89 11.97 -3.76
C LEU A 278 21.78 13.41 -4.27
N GLY A 279 20.60 13.79 -4.71
CA GLY A 279 20.33 15.11 -5.28
C GLY A 279 20.72 15.29 -6.76
N ALA A 280 21.35 14.28 -7.39
CA ALA A 280 21.89 14.38 -8.74
C ALA A 280 20.99 13.79 -9.83
N SER A 281 19.76 13.34 -9.49
CA SER A 281 18.78 12.86 -10.48
C SER A 281 18.54 13.90 -11.56
N ARG A 282 18.59 13.48 -12.82
CA ARG A 282 18.29 14.31 -14.00
C ARG A 282 16.81 14.32 -14.30
N GLN A 283 16.12 13.23 -14.04
CA GLN A 283 14.72 13.05 -14.37
C GLN A 283 13.79 13.95 -13.52
N LYS A 284 14.20 14.37 -12.32
CA LYS A 284 13.45 15.30 -11.48
C LYS A 284 13.38 16.74 -11.99
N TRP A 285 14.12 17.10 -13.04
CA TRP A 285 14.15 18.43 -13.66
C TRP A 285 13.01 18.63 -14.70
N GLY A 286 11.83 18.06 -14.45
CA GLY A 286 10.64 18.23 -15.29
C GLY A 286 10.46 17.14 -16.34
N SER A 287 11.43 16.23 -16.52
CA SER A 287 11.30 15.11 -17.47
C SER A 287 10.40 14.00 -16.96
N LEU A 288 10.36 13.77 -15.65
CA LEU A 288 9.54 12.74 -15.00
C LEU A 288 8.41 13.41 -14.19
N PRO A 289 7.15 13.40 -14.69
CA PRO A 289 6.01 13.85 -13.91
C PRO A 289 5.87 13.02 -12.63
N GLU A 290 5.36 13.63 -11.56
CA GLU A 290 5.13 12.97 -10.26
C GLU A 290 6.36 12.24 -9.70
N ALA A 291 7.56 12.80 -9.95
CA ALA A 291 8.85 12.23 -9.52
C ALA A 291 8.96 12.09 -7.99
N HIS A 292 8.23 12.93 -7.23
CA HIS A 292 8.25 12.93 -5.77
C HIS A 292 7.12 12.12 -5.12
N THR A 293 6.20 11.58 -5.91
CA THR A 293 5.04 10.77 -5.49
C THR A 293 5.09 9.39 -6.14
N ASP A 294 4.46 9.23 -7.29
CA ASP A 294 4.25 7.93 -7.93
C ASP A 294 5.55 7.30 -8.47
N PHE A 295 6.50 8.14 -8.89
CA PHE A 295 7.78 7.70 -9.46
C PHE A 295 8.99 7.94 -8.54
N ILE A 296 8.75 8.13 -7.24
CA ILE A 296 9.83 8.34 -6.27
C ILE A 296 10.84 7.18 -6.26
N PHE A 297 10.38 5.95 -6.49
CA PHE A 297 11.24 4.77 -6.57
C PHE A 297 12.23 4.87 -7.74
N ALA A 298 11.79 5.40 -8.87
CA ALA A 298 12.67 5.63 -10.02
C ALA A 298 13.77 6.66 -9.69
N VAL A 299 13.43 7.73 -8.96
CA VAL A 299 14.41 8.73 -8.49
C VAL A 299 15.36 8.11 -7.45
N ILE A 300 14.86 7.26 -6.53
CA ILE A 300 15.70 6.51 -5.59
C ILE A 300 16.71 5.69 -6.37
N GLY A 301 16.26 4.88 -7.34
CA GLY A 301 17.13 4.04 -8.15
C GLY A 301 18.14 4.87 -8.97
N GLU A 302 17.76 6.04 -9.50
CA GLU A 302 18.69 6.92 -10.18
C GLU A 302 19.76 7.48 -9.23
N GLU A 303 19.38 7.95 -8.03
CA GLU A 303 20.30 8.60 -7.10
C GLU A 303 21.14 7.63 -6.29
N THR A 304 20.59 6.51 -5.85
CA THR A 304 21.28 5.54 -4.97
C THR A 304 21.75 4.27 -5.65
N GLY A 305 21.26 3.99 -6.85
CA GLY A 305 21.45 2.73 -7.55
C GLY A 305 20.48 1.63 -7.11
N LEU A 306 20.55 0.48 -7.78
CA LEU A 306 19.72 -0.70 -7.55
C LEU A 306 20.51 -1.87 -6.98
#